data_f4ce7f69ecde77abfef950a2364bf378
#
_entry.id   f4ce7f69ecde77abfef950a2364bf378
#
_cell.length_a   1.000
_cell.length_b   1.000
_cell.length_c   1.000
_cell.angle_alpha   90.00
_cell.angle_beta   90.00
_cell.angle_gamma   90.00
#
_symmetry.space_group_name_H-M   'P 1'
#
loop_
_entity.id
_entity.type
_entity.pdbx_description
1 polymer ?
#
loop_
_entity_poly.entity_id
_entity_poly.type
_entity_poly.pdbx_seq_one_letter_code
_entity_poly.pdbx_strand_id
1 'polypeptide(L)'
;MDAPAVAAVVESPSEVWSRVNAVLRGIGGGVVEGEVQQVTYHASGHVYFTLTDGEANVDCKMWRTSAERQTLRLEQGKRIQARFPRVEVWAKRGDISLIVDAVRSVGEGELLQRVLDVRERLIADGLTDPERKPRLPRLPRRVGLVTARGSDAEADVVTALRHRFPPVRIAVCHAAVQGAGAAEDLIEALMTLAAQPAVDVIILARGGGSVEDLLPFSDEGLCRAIAALGTPVISSIGHTRQRPNCDEVAAAAAEVPA
;
A
#
# COMPACT_ATOMS: atom_id res chain seq x y z
N MET A 1 -10.74 -57.20 40.03
CA MET A 1 -11.78 -56.27 39.53
C MET A 1 -11.30 -55.71 38.21
N ASP A 2 -11.69 -56.38 37.08
CA ASP A 2 -11.38 -55.89 35.75
C ASP A 2 -12.21 -54.64 35.45
N ALA A 3 -11.52 -53.57 35.04
CA ALA A 3 -12.21 -52.40 34.52
C ALA A 3 -12.95 -52.78 33.25
N PRO A 4 -14.20 -52.30 33.03
CA PRO A 4 -14.95 -52.64 31.83
C PRO A 4 -14.18 -52.11 30.61
N ALA A 5 -13.84 -53.03 29.68
CA ALA A 5 -13.29 -52.66 28.38
C ALA A 5 -14.32 -51.79 27.66
N VAL A 6 -14.05 -50.50 27.56
CA VAL A 6 -14.79 -49.61 26.66
C VAL A 6 -14.64 -50.20 25.27
N ALA A 7 -15.74 -50.69 24.69
CA ALA A 7 -15.75 -51.18 23.31
C ALA A 7 -15.26 -50.02 22.40
N ALA A 8 -14.01 -50.12 21.96
CA ALA A 8 -13.42 -49.13 21.09
C ALA A 8 -14.17 -49.17 19.75
N VAL A 9 -14.79 -48.07 19.38
CA VAL A 9 -15.39 -47.91 18.04
C VAL A 9 -14.23 -47.88 17.03
N VAL A 10 -14.24 -48.83 16.11
CA VAL A 10 -13.23 -48.88 15.05
C VAL A 10 -13.63 -47.86 13.98
N GLU A 11 -12.84 -46.79 13.84
CA GLU A 11 -13.07 -45.74 12.86
C GLU A 11 -12.01 -45.83 11.75
N SER A 12 -12.38 -45.48 10.55
CA SER A 12 -11.44 -45.27 9.45
C SER A 12 -10.69 -43.91 9.61
N PRO A 13 -9.51 -43.73 9.00
CA PRO A 13 -8.81 -42.46 9.02
C PRO A 13 -9.66 -41.28 8.52
N SER A 14 -10.53 -41.48 7.53
CA SER A 14 -11.45 -40.48 7.01
C SER A 14 -12.52 -40.07 8.02
N GLU A 15 -13.02 -40.99 8.80
CA GLU A 15 -13.99 -40.70 9.87
C GLU A 15 -13.34 -39.89 10.99
N VAL A 16 -12.13 -40.27 11.41
CA VAL A 16 -11.36 -39.49 12.39
C VAL A 16 -11.12 -38.05 11.91
N TRP A 17 -10.67 -37.88 10.67
CA TRP A 17 -10.46 -36.54 10.09
C TRP A 17 -11.78 -35.76 9.94
N SER A 18 -12.88 -36.41 9.65
CA SER A 18 -14.21 -35.76 9.61
C SER A 18 -14.59 -35.22 10.99
N ARG A 19 -14.34 -35.96 12.06
CA ARG A 19 -14.58 -35.52 13.44
C ARG A 19 -13.67 -34.35 13.81
N VAL A 20 -12.37 -34.42 13.51
CA VAL A 20 -11.42 -33.33 13.75
C VAL A 20 -11.89 -32.08 13.03
N ASN A 21 -12.28 -32.19 11.75
CA ASN A 21 -12.75 -31.03 10.95
C ASN A 21 -14.07 -30.46 11.52
N ALA A 22 -14.96 -31.29 12.07
CA ALA A 22 -16.18 -30.82 12.74
C ALA A 22 -15.86 -29.96 13.99
N VAL A 23 -14.88 -30.38 14.78
CA VAL A 23 -14.43 -29.65 15.97
C VAL A 23 -13.76 -28.32 15.55
N LEU A 24 -12.89 -28.36 14.54
CA LEU A 24 -12.19 -27.16 14.06
C LEU A 24 -13.13 -26.11 13.45
N ARG A 25 -14.25 -26.52 12.85
CA ARG A 25 -15.30 -25.58 12.41
C ARG A 25 -15.92 -24.80 13.57
N GLY A 26 -15.90 -25.34 14.77
CA GLY A 26 -16.37 -24.68 15.99
C GLY A 26 -15.41 -23.60 16.53
N ILE A 27 -14.17 -23.57 16.08
CA ILE A 27 -13.19 -22.55 16.53
C ILE A 27 -13.61 -21.13 16.09
N GLY A 28 -14.40 -21.04 15.00
CA GLY A 28 -14.82 -19.76 14.48
C GLY A 28 -13.71 -19.03 13.72
N GLY A 29 -14.03 -17.85 13.24
CA GLY A 29 -13.07 -16.94 12.59
C GLY A 29 -12.36 -16.04 13.59
N GLY A 30 -11.25 -15.44 13.16
CA GLY A 30 -10.47 -14.54 13.98
C GLY A 30 -9.46 -13.74 13.17
N VAL A 31 -8.61 -13.04 13.89
CA VAL A 31 -7.44 -12.35 13.36
C VAL A 31 -6.21 -12.93 14.06
N VAL A 32 -5.23 -13.34 13.29
CA VAL A 32 -3.93 -13.80 13.78
C VAL A 32 -2.87 -12.77 13.38
N GLU A 33 -1.99 -12.42 14.30
CA GLU A 33 -0.83 -11.56 14.06
C GLU A 33 0.43 -12.40 14.12
N GLY A 34 1.34 -12.18 13.18
CA GLY A 34 2.64 -12.86 13.14
C GLY A 34 3.52 -12.34 12.03
N GLU A 35 4.76 -12.79 12.03
CA GLU A 35 5.73 -12.54 10.98
C GLU A 35 5.60 -13.60 9.88
N VAL A 36 5.68 -13.17 8.62
CA VAL A 36 5.67 -14.05 7.46
C VAL A 36 7.01 -14.77 7.35
N GLN A 37 7.05 -16.08 7.62
CA GLN A 37 8.25 -16.90 7.46
C GLN A 37 8.48 -17.35 6.02
N GLN A 38 7.42 -17.81 5.37
CA GLN A 38 7.42 -18.29 4.00
C GLN A 38 6.21 -17.75 3.26
N VAL A 39 6.38 -17.44 1.97
CA VAL A 39 5.25 -17.11 1.10
C VAL A 39 5.48 -17.72 -0.28
N THR A 40 4.44 -18.33 -0.83
CA THR A 40 4.42 -18.92 -2.16
C THR A 40 3.20 -18.45 -2.93
N TYR A 41 3.44 -17.73 -4.01
CA TYR A 41 2.43 -17.34 -4.98
C TYR A 41 2.32 -18.45 -6.02
N HIS A 42 1.24 -19.23 -5.96
CA HIS A 42 1.04 -20.36 -6.86
C HIS A 42 0.48 -19.90 -8.21
N ALA A 43 0.83 -20.60 -9.28
CA ALA A 43 0.36 -20.28 -10.67
C ALA A 43 -1.17 -20.29 -10.82
N SER A 44 -1.90 -20.96 -9.93
CA SER A 44 -3.38 -20.93 -9.88
C SER A 44 -3.95 -19.65 -9.24
N GLY A 45 -3.09 -18.70 -8.81
CA GLY A 45 -3.50 -17.47 -8.13
C GLY A 45 -3.74 -17.61 -6.62
N HIS A 46 -3.57 -18.80 -6.05
CA HIS A 46 -3.62 -18.99 -4.60
C HIS A 46 -2.31 -18.57 -3.95
N VAL A 47 -2.38 -18.05 -2.71
CA VAL A 47 -1.21 -17.70 -1.92
C VAL A 47 -1.16 -18.60 -0.69
N TYR A 48 -0.01 -19.21 -0.48
CA TYR A 48 0.31 -20.03 0.69
C TYR A 48 1.40 -19.35 1.48
N PHE A 49 1.23 -19.23 2.78
CA PHE A 49 2.22 -18.59 3.64
C PHE A 49 2.14 -19.15 5.06
N THR A 50 3.23 -19.02 5.81
CA THR A 50 3.32 -19.42 7.21
C THR A 50 3.56 -18.17 8.06
N LEU A 51 2.79 -18.03 9.13
CA LEU A 51 2.98 -16.99 10.14
C LEU A 51 3.62 -17.59 11.39
N THR A 52 4.50 -16.81 12.02
CA THR A 52 5.12 -17.16 13.29
C THR A 52 5.06 -16.00 14.27
N ASP A 53 5.02 -16.31 15.56
CA ASP A 53 5.27 -15.38 16.68
C ASP A 53 6.62 -15.62 17.36
N GLY A 54 7.43 -16.58 16.82
CA GLY A 54 8.70 -17.01 17.38
C GLY A 54 8.58 -18.28 18.25
N GLU A 55 7.40 -18.60 18.77
CA GLU A 55 7.11 -19.80 19.57
C GLU A 55 6.34 -20.85 18.77
N ALA A 56 5.42 -20.42 17.92
CA ALA A 56 4.57 -21.28 17.11
C ALA A 56 4.48 -20.82 15.66
N ASN A 57 4.20 -21.78 14.78
CA ASN A 57 3.96 -21.53 13.37
C ASN A 57 2.54 -21.94 13.00
N VAL A 58 1.90 -21.19 12.12
CA VAL A 58 0.60 -21.54 11.57
C VAL A 58 0.59 -21.37 10.06
N ASP A 59 0.12 -22.42 9.36
CA ASP A 59 -0.02 -22.38 7.92
C ASP A 59 -1.29 -21.64 7.51
N CYS A 60 -1.16 -20.78 6.53
CA CYS A 60 -2.21 -19.93 6.01
C CYS A 60 -2.41 -20.18 4.52
N LYS A 61 -3.66 -20.16 4.07
CA LYS A 61 -4.05 -20.26 2.65
C LYS A 61 -4.98 -19.12 2.30
N MET A 62 -4.66 -18.41 1.24
CA MET A 62 -5.54 -17.41 0.68
C MET A 62 -5.95 -17.82 -0.73
N TRP A 63 -7.26 -17.94 -0.95
CA TRP A 63 -7.79 -18.32 -2.25
C TRP A 63 -7.64 -17.18 -3.25
N ARG A 64 -7.56 -17.51 -4.53
CA ARG A 64 -7.36 -16.55 -5.63
C ARG A 64 -8.29 -15.34 -5.53
N THR A 65 -9.58 -15.55 -5.27
CA THR A 65 -10.57 -14.46 -5.17
C THR A 65 -10.30 -13.49 -4.02
N SER A 66 -9.69 -13.96 -2.93
CA SER A 66 -9.25 -13.11 -1.82
C SER A 66 -7.90 -12.47 -2.15
N ALA A 67 -6.97 -13.22 -2.74
CA ALA A 67 -5.65 -12.72 -3.11
C ALA A 67 -5.72 -11.57 -4.13
N GLU A 68 -6.59 -11.66 -5.14
CA GLU A 68 -6.81 -10.62 -6.16
C GLU A 68 -7.39 -9.31 -5.58
N ARG A 69 -8.00 -9.37 -4.40
CA ARG A 69 -8.54 -8.19 -3.70
C ARG A 69 -7.52 -7.54 -2.76
N GLN A 70 -6.38 -8.20 -2.51
CA GLN A 70 -5.35 -7.65 -1.64
C GLN A 70 -4.45 -6.69 -2.40
N THR A 71 -4.17 -5.56 -1.81
CA THR A 71 -3.17 -4.60 -2.28
C THR A 71 -1.81 -4.86 -1.66
N LEU A 72 -1.79 -5.46 -0.45
CA LEU A 72 -0.57 -5.82 0.24
C LEU A 72 0.03 -7.09 -0.36
N ARG A 73 1.23 -6.98 -0.91
CA ARG A 73 2.03 -8.14 -1.29
C ARG A 73 2.75 -8.67 -0.05
N LEU A 74 2.55 -9.95 0.23
CA LEU A 74 3.22 -10.61 1.34
C LEU A 74 4.70 -10.81 1.01
N GLU A 75 5.56 -10.48 1.95
CA GLU A 75 7.00 -10.67 1.86
C GLU A 75 7.50 -11.31 3.15
N GLN A 76 8.53 -12.14 3.03
CA GLN A 76 9.18 -12.77 4.19
C GLN A 76 9.75 -11.69 5.13
N GLY A 77 9.61 -11.90 6.44
CA GLY A 77 10.07 -10.98 7.47
C GLY A 77 9.09 -9.85 7.81
N LYS A 78 8.01 -9.69 7.03
CA LYS A 78 6.98 -8.67 7.36
C LYS A 78 6.03 -9.18 8.43
N ARG A 79 5.72 -8.32 9.40
CA ARG A 79 4.70 -8.58 10.43
C ARG A 79 3.34 -8.12 9.93
N ILE A 80 2.38 -9.04 9.95
CA ILE A 80 1.03 -8.81 9.43
C ILE A 80 -0.04 -9.29 10.39
N GLN A 81 -1.25 -8.76 10.20
CA GLN A 81 -2.47 -9.32 10.73
C GLN A 81 -3.26 -9.97 9.60
N ALA A 82 -3.61 -11.24 9.77
CA ALA A 82 -4.36 -12.03 8.82
C ALA A 82 -5.74 -12.39 9.40
N ARG A 83 -6.81 -11.98 8.72
CA ARG A 83 -8.17 -12.37 9.09
C ARG A 83 -8.48 -13.72 8.45
N PHE A 84 -8.94 -14.65 9.27
CA PHE A 84 -9.36 -15.97 8.82
C PHE A 84 -10.81 -16.25 9.25
N PRO A 85 -11.73 -16.53 8.32
CA PRO A 85 -13.11 -16.90 8.64
C PRO A 85 -13.24 -18.33 9.16
N ARG A 86 -12.28 -19.21 8.88
CA ARG A 86 -12.32 -20.61 9.28
C ARG A 86 -10.95 -21.27 9.28
N VAL A 87 -10.89 -22.42 9.95
CA VAL A 87 -9.77 -23.36 9.92
C VAL A 87 -10.17 -24.57 9.08
N GLU A 88 -9.26 -25.07 8.26
CA GLU A 88 -9.47 -26.26 7.43
C GLU A 88 -8.38 -27.31 7.65
N VAL A 89 -8.78 -28.58 7.58
CA VAL A 89 -7.87 -29.72 7.55
C VAL A 89 -7.82 -30.32 6.15
N TRP A 90 -6.62 -30.53 5.65
CA TRP A 90 -6.44 -31.36 4.48
C TRP A 90 -6.21 -32.81 4.89
N ALA A 91 -7.29 -33.59 4.94
CA ALA A 91 -7.28 -34.96 5.42
C ALA A 91 -6.25 -35.89 4.77
N LYS A 92 -5.86 -35.67 3.51
CA LYS A 92 -4.85 -36.50 2.81
C LYS A 92 -3.43 -36.36 3.38
N ARG A 93 -3.11 -35.23 4.03
CA ARG A 93 -1.80 -34.93 4.63
C ARG A 93 -1.84 -34.71 6.13
N GLY A 94 -3.03 -34.48 6.68
CA GLY A 94 -3.20 -34.08 8.06
C GLY A 94 -2.84 -32.61 8.35
N ASP A 95 -2.64 -31.80 7.31
CA ASP A 95 -2.23 -30.40 7.46
C ASP A 95 -3.43 -29.55 7.90
N ILE A 96 -3.23 -28.75 8.93
CA ILE A 96 -4.20 -27.73 9.40
C ILE A 96 -3.79 -26.38 8.86
N SER A 97 -4.73 -25.60 8.34
CA SER A 97 -4.44 -24.29 7.81
C SER A 97 -5.55 -23.29 8.10
N LEU A 98 -5.18 -22.04 8.36
CA LEU A 98 -6.11 -20.93 8.40
C LEU A 98 -6.49 -20.53 6.98
N ILE A 99 -7.77 -20.45 6.67
CA ILE A 99 -8.23 -19.88 5.40
C ILE A 99 -8.34 -18.39 5.58
N VAL A 100 -7.44 -17.66 4.95
CA VAL A 100 -7.31 -16.21 5.08
C VAL A 100 -8.08 -15.51 3.96
N ASP A 101 -8.83 -14.48 4.29
CA ASP A 101 -9.58 -13.67 3.32
C ASP A 101 -9.12 -12.21 3.26
N ALA A 102 -8.37 -11.72 4.26
CA ALA A 102 -7.78 -10.39 4.27
C ALA A 102 -6.48 -10.37 5.07
N VAL A 103 -5.53 -9.54 4.63
CA VAL A 103 -4.28 -9.26 5.35
C VAL A 103 -4.05 -7.75 5.42
N ARG A 104 -3.40 -7.31 6.49
CA ARG A 104 -2.95 -5.92 6.65
C ARG A 104 -1.59 -5.88 7.34
N SER A 105 -0.81 -4.86 7.07
CA SER A 105 0.45 -4.62 7.79
C SER A 105 0.18 -4.25 9.25
N VAL A 106 1.02 -4.70 10.17
CA VAL A 106 0.94 -4.27 11.58
C VAL A 106 1.38 -2.83 11.66
N GLY A 107 0.58 -1.98 12.29
CA GLY A 107 0.84 -0.54 12.37
C GLY A 107 0.13 0.29 11.27
N GLU A 108 -0.46 -0.32 10.25
CA GLU A 108 -1.18 0.41 9.18
C GLU A 108 -2.29 1.30 9.74
N GLY A 109 -2.98 0.86 10.80
CA GLY A 109 -4.01 1.68 11.47
C GLY A 109 -3.45 2.95 12.12
N GLU A 110 -2.28 2.87 12.75
CA GLU A 110 -1.63 4.05 13.36
C GLU A 110 -1.08 4.99 12.29
N LEU A 111 -0.51 4.43 11.22
CA LEU A 111 -0.02 5.22 10.09
C LEU A 111 -1.17 5.97 9.41
N LEU A 112 -2.29 5.29 9.19
CA LEU A 112 -3.49 5.91 8.64
C LEU A 112 -4.02 7.03 9.54
N GLN A 113 -4.06 6.80 10.86
CA GLN A 113 -4.48 7.84 11.80
C GLN A 113 -3.58 9.06 11.71
N ARG A 114 -2.25 8.90 11.65
CA ARG A 114 -1.31 10.01 11.46
C ARG A 114 -1.59 10.80 10.16
N VAL A 115 -1.89 10.11 9.06
CA VAL A 115 -2.25 10.77 7.79
C VAL A 115 -3.53 11.59 7.95
N LEU A 116 -4.54 11.07 8.64
CA LEU A 116 -5.79 11.79 8.94
C LEU A 116 -5.56 13.00 9.83
N ASP A 117 -4.77 12.85 10.90
CA ASP A 117 -4.44 13.94 11.82
C ASP A 117 -3.70 15.10 11.08
N VAL A 118 -2.79 14.76 10.16
CA VAL A 118 -2.14 15.77 9.29
C VAL A 118 -3.17 16.46 8.41
N ARG A 119 -4.06 15.69 7.77
CA ARG A 119 -5.12 16.25 6.92
C ARG A 119 -6.00 17.25 7.67
N GLU A 120 -6.42 16.92 8.88
CA GLU A 120 -7.23 17.81 9.72
C GLU A 120 -6.49 19.12 10.02
N ARG A 121 -5.19 19.08 10.34
CA ARG A 121 -4.38 20.29 10.54
C ARG A 121 -4.27 21.14 9.29
N LEU A 122 -4.04 20.53 8.11
CA LEU A 122 -3.98 21.26 6.84
C LEU A 122 -5.30 21.97 6.50
N ILE A 123 -6.42 21.30 6.79
CA ILE A 123 -7.77 21.89 6.62
C ILE A 123 -7.98 23.04 7.61
N ALA A 124 -7.66 22.85 8.88
CA ALA A 124 -7.80 23.91 9.91
C ALA A 124 -6.98 25.15 9.59
N ASP A 125 -5.81 24.98 8.95
CA ASP A 125 -4.95 26.09 8.52
C ASP A 125 -5.38 26.68 7.15
N GLY A 126 -6.45 26.18 6.53
CA GLY A 126 -6.98 26.63 5.26
C GLY A 126 -6.05 26.33 4.07
N LEU A 127 -5.09 25.39 4.20
CA LEU A 127 -4.14 25.09 3.13
C LEU A 127 -4.75 24.28 1.99
N THR A 128 -5.93 23.74 2.20
CA THR A 128 -6.70 22.97 1.21
C THR A 128 -7.69 23.83 0.43
N ASP A 129 -7.86 25.11 0.78
CA ASP A 129 -8.82 26.01 0.17
C ASP A 129 -8.53 26.22 -1.31
N PRO A 130 -9.50 26.00 -2.21
CA PRO A 130 -9.30 26.16 -3.65
C PRO A 130 -8.88 27.57 -4.05
N GLU A 131 -9.31 28.60 -3.32
CA GLU A 131 -9.00 30.00 -3.60
C GLU A 131 -7.51 30.34 -3.37
N ARG A 132 -6.81 29.58 -2.54
CA ARG A 132 -5.38 29.75 -2.26
C ARG A 132 -4.49 29.05 -3.28
N LYS A 133 -5.02 28.10 -4.03
CA LYS A 133 -4.23 27.28 -4.96
C LYS A 133 -3.78 28.10 -6.17
N PRO A 134 -2.49 28.07 -6.54
CA PRO A 134 -2.00 28.75 -7.74
C PRO A 134 -2.72 28.21 -8.99
N ARG A 135 -3.08 29.11 -9.91
CA ARG A 135 -3.73 28.74 -11.16
C ARG A 135 -2.77 28.02 -12.10
N LEU A 136 -3.21 26.94 -12.70
CA LEU A 136 -2.44 26.23 -13.72
C LEU A 136 -2.29 27.09 -14.99
N PRO A 137 -1.10 27.14 -15.59
CA PRO A 137 -0.88 27.81 -16.85
C PRO A 137 -1.62 27.10 -17.99
N ARG A 138 -2.23 27.87 -18.91
CA ARG A 138 -2.93 27.26 -20.08
C ARG A 138 -1.97 26.53 -21.03
N LEU A 139 -0.77 27.06 -21.21
CA LEU A 139 0.28 26.54 -22.08
C LEU A 139 1.65 26.71 -21.39
N PRO A 140 2.08 25.71 -20.61
CA PRO A 140 3.40 25.79 -19.95
C PRO A 140 4.52 25.67 -20.98
N ARG A 141 5.53 26.51 -20.86
CA ARG A 141 6.75 26.44 -21.70
C ARG A 141 7.76 25.45 -21.12
N ARG A 142 7.83 25.39 -19.81
CA ARG A 142 8.69 24.44 -19.10
C ARG A 142 7.94 23.81 -17.93
N VAL A 143 7.96 22.50 -17.92
CA VAL A 143 7.39 21.66 -16.86
C VAL A 143 8.53 21.13 -16.01
N GLY A 144 8.49 21.37 -14.70
CA GLY A 144 9.31 20.64 -13.73
C GLY A 144 8.74 19.26 -13.49
N LEU A 145 9.58 18.26 -13.31
CA LEU A 145 9.17 16.91 -12.93
C LEU A 145 10.01 16.46 -11.73
N VAL A 146 9.34 16.18 -10.60
CA VAL A 146 9.92 15.56 -9.42
C VAL A 146 9.48 14.09 -9.36
N THR A 147 10.42 13.18 -9.38
CA THR A 147 10.17 11.72 -9.35
C THR A 147 11.45 10.95 -9.04
N ALA A 148 11.33 9.63 -8.80
CA ALA A 148 12.49 8.77 -8.66
C ALA A 148 13.19 8.55 -10.00
N ARG A 149 14.51 8.51 -9.98
CA ARG A 149 15.34 8.28 -11.18
C ARG A 149 15.03 6.94 -11.84
N GLY A 150 14.73 6.97 -13.14
CA GLY A 150 14.50 5.77 -13.94
C GLY A 150 13.23 5.00 -13.56
N SER A 151 12.27 5.65 -12.91
CA SER A 151 10.97 5.05 -12.57
C SER A 151 10.04 4.99 -13.78
N ASP A 152 9.08 4.07 -13.75
CA ASP A 152 8.01 4.01 -14.76
C ASP A 152 7.23 5.33 -14.81
N ALA A 153 6.98 5.95 -13.65
CA ALA A 153 6.32 7.26 -13.58
C ALA A 153 7.10 8.36 -14.32
N GLU A 154 8.43 8.35 -14.29
CA GLU A 154 9.26 9.27 -15.08
C GLU A 154 9.03 9.06 -16.58
N ALA A 155 9.10 7.80 -17.02
CA ALA A 155 8.92 7.43 -18.42
C ALA A 155 7.53 7.79 -18.93
N ASP A 156 6.49 7.51 -18.15
CA ASP A 156 5.09 7.77 -18.49
C ASP A 156 4.80 9.26 -18.62
N VAL A 157 5.20 10.08 -17.63
CA VAL A 157 5.01 11.52 -17.66
C VAL A 157 5.76 12.17 -18.82
N VAL A 158 7.03 11.79 -19.03
CA VAL A 158 7.84 12.32 -20.14
C VAL A 158 7.23 11.95 -21.49
N THR A 159 6.78 10.69 -21.64
CA THR A 159 6.14 10.22 -22.87
C THR A 159 4.83 10.93 -23.11
N ALA A 160 3.97 11.06 -22.10
CA ALA A 160 2.69 11.76 -22.20
C ALA A 160 2.88 13.25 -22.60
N LEU A 161 3.81 13.94 -21.98
CA LEU A 161 4.10 15.34 -22.29
C LEU A 161 4.64 15.51 -23.73
N ARG A 162 5.56 14.65 -24.17
CA ARG A 162 6.10 14.69 -25.54
C ARG A 162 5.05 14.40 -26.60
N HIS A 163 4.13 13.47 -26.32
CA HIS A 163 3.03 13.13 -27.25
C HIS A 163 1.98 14.25 -27.32
N ARG A 164 1.59 14.79 -26.16
CA ARG A 164 0.49 15.77 -26.08
C ARG A 164 0.92 17.19 -26.41
N PHE A 165 2.14 17.58 -26.06
CA PHE A 165 2.65 18.91 -26.24
C PHE A 165 4.16 18.89 -26.54
N PRO A 166 4.60 18.47 -27.75
CA PRO A 166 6.01 18.34 -28.14
C PRO A 166 6.91 19.56 -27.87
N PRO A 167 6.42 20.83 -27.97
CA PRO A 167 7.26 22.01 -27.72
C PRO A 167 7.65 22.21 -26.24
N VAL A 168 7.04 21.50 -25.29
CA VAL A 168 7.30 21.70 -23.86
C VAL A 168 8.73 21.28 -23.51
N ARG A 169 9.40 22.09 -22.72
CA ARG A 169 10.71 21.75 -22.13
C ARG A 169 10.44 21.07 -20.78
N ILE A 170 11.16 19.99 -20.48
CA ILE A 170 11.03 19.27 -19.24
C ILE A 170 12.32 19.44 -18.45
N ALA A 171 12.21 19.90 -17.20
CA ALA A 171 13.29 19.97 -16.22
C ALA A 171 13.04 18.89 -15.17
N VAL A 172 13.88 17.85 -15.11
CA VAL A 172 13.72 16.75 -14.14
C VAL A 172 14.60 16.99 -12.93
N CYS A 173 14.04 16.87 -11.74
CA CYS A 173 14.75 16.80 -10.48
C CYS A 173 14.41 15.46 -9.82
N HIS A 174 15.43 14.62 -9.63
CA HIS A 174 15.22 13.31 -9.01
C HIS A 174 15.27 13.42 -7.49
N ALA A 175 14.35 12.75 -6.82
CA ALA A 175 14.25 12.66 -5.37
C ALA A 175 13.91 11.23 -4.97
N ALA A 176 14.23 10.84 -3.73
CA ALA A 176 13.67 9.66 -3.12
C ALA A 176 12.15 9.84 -2.97
N VAL A 177 11.38 8.82 -3.37
CA VAL A 177 9.90 8.84 -3.33
C VAL A 177 9.34 7.88 -2.29
N GLN A 178 10.21 7.20 -1.54
CA GLN A 178 9.86 6.26 -0.49
C GLN A 178 11.03 6.09 0.49
N GLY A 179 10.74 5.63 1.70
CA GLY A 179 11.74 5.42 2.74
C GLY A 179 11.97 6.66 3.62
N ALA A 180 12.88 6.50 4.58
CA ALA A 180 13.25 7.58 5.49
C ALA A 180 13.95 8.72 4.74
N GLY A 181 13.58 9.98 5.04
CA GLY A 181 14.14 11.17 4.40
C GLY A 181 13.50 11.52 3.05
N ALA A 182 12.57 10.72 2.54
CA ALA A 182 11.96 10.98 1.23
C ALA A 182 11.14 12.30 1.21
N ALA A 183 10.51 12.68 2.30
CA ALA A 183 9.76 13.94 2.36
C ALA A 183 10.69 15.14 2.22
N GLU A 184 11.83 15.12 2.89
CA GLU A 184 12.86 16.16 2.82
C GLU A 184 13.46 16.26 1.42
N ASP A 185 13.80 15.13 0.78
CA ASP A 185 14.30 15.07 -0.59
C ASP A 185 13.27 15.66 -1.59
N LEU A 186 11.99 15.34 -1.41
CA LEU A 186 10.90 15.87 -2.23
C LEU A 186 10.75 17.38 -2.06
N ILE A 187 10.85 17.91 -0.83
CA ILE A 187 10.81 19.35 -0.54
C ILE A 187 11.97 20.05 -1.26
N GLU A 188 13.19 19.53 -1.12
CA GLU A 188 14.38 20.10 -1.76
C GLU A 188 14.25 20.13 -3.29
N ALA A 189 13.77 19.04 -3.89
CA ALA A 189 13.54 18.94 -5.33
C ALA A 189 12.49 19.95 -5.82
N LEU A 190 11.38 20.10 -5.09
CA LEU A 190 10.32 21.08 -5.39
C LEU A 190 10.85 22.50 -5.32
N MET A 191 11.57 22.84 -4.26
CA MET A 191 12.17 24.18 -4.08
C MET A 191 13.20 24.49 -5.18
N THR A 192 14.04 23.50 -5.54
CA THR A 192 15.03 23.63 -6.62
C THR A 192 14.38 23.94 -7.97
N LEU A 193 13.28 23.28 -8.31
CA LEU A 193 12.54 23.56 -9.56
C LEU A 193 11.78 24.88 -9.50
N ALA A 194 11.15 25.19 -8.37
CA ALA A 194 10.41 26.44 -8.18
C ALA A 194 11.32 27.69 -8.22
N ALA A 195 12.60 27.56 -7.81
CA ALA A 195 13.57 28.61 -7.91
C ALA A 195 14.02 28.92 -9.35
N GLN A 196 13.67 28.08 -10.33
CA GLN A 196 13.97 28.32 -11.74
C GLN A 196 12.89 29.21 -12.39
N PRO A 197 13.19 30.47 -12.77
CA PRO A 197 12.16 31.40 -13.27
C PRO A 197 11.42 30.96 -14.53
N ALA A 198 11.96 29.95 -15.22
CA ALA A 198 11.36 29.40 -16.44
C ALA A 198 10.44 28.20 -16.21
N VAL A 199 10.32 27.71 -14.99
CA VAL A 199 9.41 26.58 -14.67
C VAL A 199 8.02 27.15 -14.37
N ASP A 200 7.07 26.82 -15.23
CA ASP A 200 5.71 27.34 -15.16
C ASP A 200 4.78 26.49 -14.29
N VAL A 201 5.09 25.20 -14.16
CA VAL A 201 4.33 24.22 -13.39
C VAL A 201 5.24 23.03 -13.02
N ILE A 202 5.02 22.43 -11.86
CA ILE A 202 5.77 21.25 -11.41
C ILE A 202 4.82 20.06 -11.31
N ILE A 203 5.22 18.91 -11.85
CA ILE A 203 4.54 17.62 -11.66
C ILE A 203 5.34 16.85 -10.62
N LEU A 204 4.67 16.47 -9.54
CA LEU A 204 5.18 15.55 -8.54
C LEU A 204 4.62 14.17 -8.85
N ALA A 205 5.46 13.25 -9.36
CA ALA A 205 5.00 11.98 -9.90
C ALA A 205 5.60 10.77 -9.17
N ARG A 206 4.73 9.79 -8.89
CA ARG A 206 5.10 8.49 -8.36
C ARG A 206 4.12 7.41 -8.86
N GLY A 207 4.64 6.25 -9.24
CA GLY A 207 3.82 5.07 -9.56
C GLY A 207 3.04 4.52 -8.36
N GLY A 208 2.25 3.49 -8.57
CA GLY A 208 1.54 2.78 -7.50
C GLY A 208 2.47 2.14 -6.48
N GLY A 209 1.94 1.73 -5.33
CA GLY A 209 2.70 1.08 -4.26
C GLY A 209 1.86 0.84 -3.01
N SER A 210 2.50 0.40 -1.93
CA SER A 210 1.86 0.19 -0.63
C SER A 210 1.47 1.51 0.04
N VAL A 211 0.60 1.45 1.05
CA VAL A 211 0.24 2.63 1.88
C VAL A 211 1.48 3.25 2.52
N GLU A 212 2.40 2.41 3.00
CA GLU A 212 3.67 2.84 3.62
C GLU A 212 4.53 3.66 2.66
N ASP A 213 4.56 3.28 1.40
CA ASP A 213 5.31 4.00 0.35
C ASP A 213 4.68 5.36 0.01
N LEU A 214 3.42 5.58 0.33
CA LEU A 214 2.70 6.83 0.10
C LEU A 214 2.79 7.81 1.28
N LEU A 215 3.33 7.37 2.42
CA LEU A 215 3.46 8.21 3.62
C LEU A 215 4.25 9.50 3.38
N PRO A 216 5.39 9.51 2.65
CA PRO A 216 6.10 10.76 2.38
C PRO A 216 5.24 11.82 1.70
N PHE A 217 4.28 11.41 0.86
CA PHE A 217 3.34 12.31 0.19
C PHE A 217 2.19 12.81 1.09
N SER A 218 2.08 12.26 2.28
CA SER A 218 1.16 12.72 3.33
C SER A 218 1.90 13.44 4.47
N ASP A 219 3.21 13.64 4.34
CA ASP A 219 4.01 14.39 5.30
C ASP A 219 3.54 15.85 5.39
N GLU A 220 3.45 16.37 6.60
CA GLU A 220 2.95 17.73 6.86
C GLU A 220 3.89 18.79 6.28
N GLY A 221 5.22 18.61 6.40
CA GLY A 221 6.23 19.50 5.89
C GLY A 221 6.16 19.61 4.37
N LEU A 222 6.04 18.47 3.67
CA LEU A 222 5.88 18.44 2.22
C LEU A 222 4.59 19.15 1.78
N CYS A 223 3.46 18.86 2.45
CA CYS A 223 2.19 19.50 2.11
C CYS A 223 2.25 21.03 2.31
N ARG A 224 2.85 21.50 3.41
CA ARG A 224 3.05 22.92 3.68
C ARG A 224 3.99 23.56 2.67
N ALA A 225 5.06 22.88 2.27
CA ALA A 225 5.96 23.35 1.24
C ALA A 225 5.23 23.54 -0.10
N ILE A 226 4.44 22.54 -0.54
CA ILE A 226 3.62 22.63 -1.76
C ILE A 226 2.67 23.83 -1.70
N ALA A 227 1.95 24.01 -0.58
CA ALA A 227 0.99 25.09 -0.40
C ALA A 227 1.64 26.48 -0.38
N ALA A 228 2.92 26.58 0.00
CA ALA A 228 3.67 27.83 0.04
C ALA A 228 4.30 28.21 -1.30
N LEU A 229 4.39 27.30 -2.27
CA LEU A 229 4.99 27.57 -3.57
C LEU A 229 4.08 28.48 -4.42
N GLY A 230 4.69 29.51 -5.01
CA GLY A 230 4.02 30.32 -6.03
C GLY A 230 3.89 29.61 -7.38
N THR A 231 4.78 28.64 -7.66
CA THR A 231 4.70 27.78 -8.84
C THR A 231 3.69 26.67 -8.60
N PRO A 232 2.64 26.52 -9.44
CA PRO A 232 1.63 25.49 -9.24
C PRO A 232 2.22 24.08 -9.30
N VAL A 233 1.79 23.23 -8.38
CA VAL A 233 2.17 21.82 -8.33
C VAL A 233 0.98 20.95 -8.74
N ILE A 234 1.22 19.99 -9.64
CA ILE A 234 0.30 18.92 -9.97
C ILE A 234 0.78 17.66 -9.24
N SER A 235 -0.03 17.12 -8.34
CA SER A 235 0.21 15.83 -7.74
C SER A 235 -0.26 14.73 -8.68
N SER A 236 0.64 13.84 -9.08
CA SER A 236 0.36 12.69 -9.94
C SER A 236 0.91 11.43 -9.27
N ILE A 237 0.24 11.08 -8.16
CA ILE A 237 0.63 9.94 -7.33
C ILE A 237 -0.34 8.80 -7.60
N GLY A 238 0.19 7.68 -8.11
CA GLY A 238 -0.59 6.47 -8.29
C GLY A 238 -1.10 5.99 -6.93
N HIS A 239 -2.42 6.05 -6.74
CA HIS A 239 -3.04 5.68 -5.48
C HIS A 239 -4.04 4.56 -5.68
N THR A 240 -4.04 3.66 -4.76
CA THR A 240 -5.08 2.70 -4.55
C THR A 240 -6.22 3.39 -3.77
N ARG A 241 -6.76 2.97 -2.74
CA ARG A 241 -7.98 3.46 -2.10
C ARG A 241 -7.84 4.77 -1.29
N GLN A 242 -6.64 5.27 -1.05
CA GLN A 242 -6.40 6.44 -0.18
C GLN A 242 -5.57 7.50 -0.91
N ARG A 243 -6.10 8.70 -0.95
CA ARG A 243 -5.41 9.86 -1.53
C ARG A 243 -4.38 10.41 -0.55
N PRO A 244 -3.13 10.65 -0.98
CA PRO A 244 -2.14 11.31 -0.15
C PRO A 244 -2.52 12.77 0.12
N ASN A 245 -2.06 13.32 1.24
CA ASN A 245 -2.42 14.68 1.65
C ASN A 245 -1.88 15.76 0.68
N CYS A 246 -0.81 15.48 -0.05
CA CYS A 246 -0.31 16.41 -1.07
C CYS A 246 -1.33 16.67 -2.20
N ASP A 247 -2.25 15.75 -2.51
CA ASP A 247 -3.32 15.94 -3.48
C ASP A 247 -4.28 17.06 -3.05
N GLU A 248 -4.51 17.20 -1.74
CA GLU A 248 -5.44 18.16 -1.19
C GLU A 248 -4.89 19.59 -1.24
N VAL A 249 -3.57 19.76 -1.18
CA VAL A 249 -2.91 21.08 -1.18
C VAL A 249 -2.36 21.48 -2.56
N ALA A 250 -2.16 20.52 -3.44
CA ALA A 250 -1.68 20.78 -4.81
C ALA A 250 -2.70 21.59 -5.63
N ALA A 251 -2.22 22.29 -6.65
CA ALA A 251 -3.07 23.04 -7.59
C ALA A 251 -4.04 22.12 -8.35
N ALA A 252 -3.61 20.89 -8.63
CA ALA A 252 -4.45 19.82 -9.16
C ALA A 252 -3.88 18.45 -8.74
N ALA A 253 -4.76 17.45 -8.68
CA ALA A 253 -4.38 16.05 -8.59
C ALA A 253 -4.76 15.34 -9.89
N ALA A 254 -3.87 14.52 -10.41
CA ALA A 254 -4.05 13.77 -11.64
C ALA A 254 -3.70 12.30 -11.40
N GLU A 255 -4.43 11.40 -12.04
CA GLU A 255 -4.02 10.00 -12.07
C GLU A 255 -2.77 9.84 -12.95
N VAL A 256 -1.84 8.97 -12.54
CA VAL A 256 -0.70 8.60 -13.40
C VAL A 256 -1.27 7.85 -14.58
N PRO A 257 -0.94 8.23 -15.84
CA PRO A 257 -1.31 7.42 -16.98
C PRO A 257 -0.74 6.01 -16.80
N ALA A 258 -1.61 5.00 -16.89
CA ALA A 258 -1.21 3.60 -16.87
C ALA A 258 -0.69 3.19 -18.26
#